data_0e7c73ff537a78d7445c78d6c0690a48
#
_entry.id   0e7c73ff537a78d7445c78d6c0690a48
#
_cell.length_a   1.000
_cell.length_b   1.000
_cell.length_c   1.000
_cell.angle_alpha   90.00
_cell.angle_beta   90.00
_cell.angle_gamma   90.00
#
_symmetry.space_group_name_H-M   'P 1'
#
loop_
_entity.id
_entity.type
_entity.pdbx_description
1 polymer ?
#
loop_
_entity_poly.entity_id
_entity_poly.type
_entity_poly.pdbx_seq_one_letter_code
_entity_poly.pdbx_strand_id
1 'polypeptide(L)'
;MLDKLHLSPLFLRKVLIANMSYAIIRNEKLTRAKAIGAYNHNERKTKNHSNKNIDTSKTYLNYYIKKNELSCIKEFDKIKEKYNLKGQIKVTNNIICEMIFTSDQTFFNEICYEETKRYFIERYNFICNYKNLGKENIISAVIHIDEDTPHMHLLYIPVVHVKDKQGNNIDKISCRDFWKGKNSYKDLQDKFYKYITSKEFKL
;
A
#
# COMPACT_ATOMS: atom_id res chain seq x y z
N MET A 1 -15.90 0.09 49.71
CA MET A 1 -17.07 -0.28 48.88
C MET A 1 -16.87 0.37 47.52
N LEU A 2 -16.42 -0.39 46.55
CA LEU A 2 -16.25 0.08 45.15
C LEU A 2 -17.50 -0.33 44.39
N ASP A 3 -18.36 0.65 44.09
CA ASP A 3 -19.54 0.44 43.27
C ASP A 3 -19.10 -0.04 41.87
N LYS A 4 -19.47 -1.29 41.57
CA LYS A 4 -19.41 -1.83 40.22
C LYS A 4 -20.44 -1.09 39.37
N LEU A 5 -20.00 -0.17 38.55
CA LEU A 5 -20.80 0.40 37.46
C LEU A 5 -21.26 -0.74 36.55
N HIS A 6 -22.49 -1.20 36.71
CA HIS A 6 -23.16 -2.12 35.82
C HIS A 6 -23.58 -1.34 34.56
N LEU A 7 -22.66 -1.28 33.59
CA LEU A 7 -23.02 -0.76 32.28
C LEU A 7 -23.96 -1.74 31.57
N SER A 8 -25.07 -1.22 31.03
CA SER A 8 -26.06 -2.07 30.34
C SER A 8 -25.45 -2.77 29.13
N PRO A 9 -25.90 -3.99 28.78
CA PRO A 9 -25.43 -4.69 27.57
C PRO A 9 -25.55 -3.87 26.29
N LEU A 10 -26.55 -2.98 26.22
CA LEU A 10 -26.74 -2.07 25.07
C LEU A 10 -25.67 -0.98 25.04
N PHE A 11 -25.25 -0.46 26.19
CA PHE A 11 -24.19 0.53 26.29
C PHE A 11 -22.84 -0.09 25.93
N LEU A 12 -22.54 -1.28 26.44
CA LEU A 12 -21.34 -2.06 26.06
C LEU A 12 -21.33 -2.39 24.57
N ARG A 13 -22.49 -2.72 23.98
CA ARG A 13 -22.61 -2.98 22.54
C ARG A 13 -22.44 -1.71 21.70
N LYS A 14 -22.95 -0.55 22.16
CA LYS A 14 -22.70 0.75 21.50
C LYS A 14 -21.23 1.19 21.60
N VAL A 15 -20.58 0.98 22.73
CA VAL A 15 -19.14 1.28 22.92
C VAL A 15 -18.29 0.34 22.06
N LEU A 16 -18.63 -0.96 21.97
CA LEU A 16 -17.94 -1.92 21.09
C LEU A 16 -18.12 -1.60 19.59
N ILE A 17 -19.27 -1.08 19.19
CA ILE A 17 -19.52 -0.68 17.78
C ILE A 17 -18.85 0.68 17.46
N ALA A 18 -18.70 1.56 18.45
CA ALA A 18 -18.07 2.87 18.28
C ALA A 18 -16.53 2.82 18.05
N ASN A 19 -15.89 1.69 18.36
CA ASN A 19 -14.42 1.53 18.30
C ASN A 19 -13.98 0.50 17.23
N MET A 20 -14.78 0.25 16.20
CA MET A 20 -14.35 -0.60 15.08
C MET A 20 -13.69 0.26 14.00
N SER A 21 -12.39 0.19 13.93
CA SER A 21 -11.60 0.82 12.87
C SER A 21 -11.42 -0.08 11.66
N TYR A 22 -10.96 0.47 10.55
CA TYR A 22 -10.92 -0.24 9.27
C TYR A 22 -9.49 -0.53 8.82
N ALA A 23 -9.26 -1.76 8.34
CA ALA A 23 -8.07 -2.09 7.58
C ALA A 23 -8.31 -1.75 6.10
N ILE A 24 -7.85 -0.59 5.66
CA ILE A 24 -8.08 -0.11 4.29
C ILE A 24 -6.86 -0.39 3.43
N ILE A 25 -7.09 -1.08 2.30
CA ILE A 25 -6.11 -1.29 1.24
C ILE A 25 -6.79 -1.05 -0.11
N ARG A 26 -6.14 -0.26 -0.97
CA ARG A 26 -6.60 0.01 -2.34
C ARG A 26 -5.45 -0.23 -3.31
N ASN A 27 -5.77 -0.69 -4.51
CA ASN A 27 -4.77 -0.87 -5.56
C ASN A 27 -5.25 -0.24 -6.87
N GLU A 28 -4.38 0.52 -7.50
CA GLU A 28 -4.57 1.07 -8.83
C GLU A 28 -3.49 0.53 -9.79
N LYS A 29 -3.87 0.32 -11.06
CA LYS A 29 -2.96 -0.06 -12.13
C LYS A 29 -2.60 1.18 -12.94
N LEU A 30 -1.32 1.46 -13.08
CA LEU A 30 -0.83 2.71 -13.64
C LEU A 30 -0.13 2.49 -14.98
N THR A 31 -0.49 3.31 -15.97
CA THR A 31 0.34 3.50 -17.16
C THR A 31 1.60 4.27 -16.80
N ARG A 32 2.57 4.33 -17.71
CA ARG A 32 3.83 5.09 -17.51
C ARG A 32 3.58 6.53 -17.08
N ALA A 33 2.67 7.23 -17.76
CA ALA A 33 2.36 8.63 -17.45
C ALA A 33 1.71 8.80 -16.07
N LYS A 34 0.73 7.95 -15.75
CA LYS A 34 0.09 7.95 -14.42
C LYS A 34 1.07 7.62 -13.30
N ALA A 35 1.99 6.66 -13.52
CA ALA A 35 3.02 6.29 -12.54
C ALA A 35 3.98 7.45 -12.23
N ILE A 36 4.34 8.25 -13.24
CA ILE A 36 5.14 9.46 -13.05
C ILE A 36 4.37 10.48 -12.19
N GLY A 37 3.08 10.69 -12.48
CA GLY A 37 2.22 11.59 -11.70
C GLY A 37 2.09 11.15 -10.24
N ALA A 38 1.76 9.87 -10.00
CA ALA A 38 1.69 9.29 -8.67
C ALA A 38 3.03 9.42 -7.93
N TYR A 39 4.14 9.07 -8.57
CA TYR A 39 5.47 9.20 -7.99
C TYR A 39 5.80 10.64 -7.59
N ASN A 40 5.49 11.63 -8.46
CA ASN A 40 5.74 13.04 -8.16
C ASN A 40 4.88 13.53 -6.96
N HIS A 41 3.63 13.06 -6.85
CA HIS A 41 2.79 13.32 -5.70
C HIS A 41 3.37 12.69 -4.43
N ASN A 42 3.72 11.41 -4.48
CA ASN A 42 4.21 10.64 -3.34
C ASN A 42 5.54 11.24 -2.79
N GLU A 43 6.41 11.68 -3.69
CA GLU A 43 7.70 12.29 -3.34
C GLU A 43 7.62 13.81 -3.07
N ARG A 44 6.41 14.41 -3.08
CA ARG A 44 6.20 15.87 -2.92
C ARG A 44 7.07 16.70 -3.87
N LYS A 45 7.29 16.21 -5.12
CA LYS A 45 8.14 16.89 -6.11
C LYS A 45 7.50 18.12 -6.76
N THR A 46 6.19 18.24 -6.70
CA THR A 46 5.46 19.40 -7.23
C THR A 46 5.22 20.41 -6.12
N LYS A 47 5.51 21.69 -6.36
CA LYS A 47 5.27 22.77 -5.41
C LYS A 47 3.77 23.11 -5.28
N ASN A 48 3.00 22.93 -6.36
CA ASN A 48 1.56 23.19 -6.39
C ASN A 48 0.83 21.84 -6.32
N HIS A 49 0.30 21.51 -5.15
CA HIS A 49 -0.49 20.33 -4.96
C HIS A 49 -1.96 20.60 -5.35
N SER A 50 -2.54 19.75 -6.19
CA SER A 50 -3.99 19.81 -6.48
C SER A 50 -4.82 19.41 -5.26
N ASN A 51 -4.27 18.59 -4.38
CA ASN A 51 -4.88 18.23 -3.10
C ASN A 51 -4.65 19.35 -2.08
N LYS A 52 -5.75 20.05 -1.71
CA LYS A 52 -5.73 21.15 -0.75
C LYS A 52 -5.54 20.69 0.71
N ASN A 53 -5.66 19.40 0.98
CA ASN A 53 -5.52 18.82 2.31
C ASN A 53 -4.05 18.57 2.71
N ILE A 54 -3.09 18.88 1.82
CA ILE A 54 -1.67 18.76 2.13
C ILE A 54 -1.23 19.97 2.96
N ASP A 55 -0.85 19.72 4.20
CA ASP A 55 -0.21 20.70 5.07
C ASP A 55 1.31 20.68 4.86
N THR A 56 1.78 21.56 3.97
CA THR A 56 3.21 21.62 3.61
C THR A 56 4.13 21.91 4.80
N SER A 57 3.61 22.50 5.88
CA SER A 57 4.38 22.74 7.11
C SER A 57 4.72 21.44 7.85
N LYS A 58 3.99 20.33 7.58
CA LYS A 58 4.17 19.01 8.15
C LYS A 58 4.88 18.01 7.25
N THR A 59 5.21 18.38 6.01
CA THR A 59 5.84 17.47 5.04
C THR A 59 7.15 16.85 5.57
N TYR A 60 7.85 17.50 6.47
CA TYR A 60 9.05 16.98 7.12
C TYR A 60 8.77 15.77 8.04
N LEU A 61 7.51 15.53 8.42
CA LEU A 61 7.07 14.36 9.20
C LEU A 61 6.87 13.12 8.33
N ASN A 62 6.75 13.29 7.02
CA ASN A 62 6.66 12.16 6.09
C ASN A 62 7.93 11.32 6.16
N TYR A 63 7.78 10.01 6.07
CA TYR A 63 8.93 9.12 6.16
C TYR A 63 8.82 7.94 5.19
N TYR A 64 9.95 7.28 4.94
CA TYR A 64 10.05 6.17 3.99
C TYR A 64 10.33 4.86 4.73
N ILE A 65 9.60 3.80 4.35
CA ILE A 65 10.01 2.42 4.61
C ILE A 65 10.98 1.98 3.51
N LYS A 66 10.70 2.38 2.27
CA LYS A 66 11.61 2.20 1.14
C LYS A 66 11.69 3.49 0.35
N LYS A 67 12.86 4.13 0.40
CA LYS A 67 13.16 5.29 -0.44
C LYS A 67 13.74 4.83 -1.76
N ASN A 68 13.37 5.52 -2.82
CA ASN A 68 13.92 5.34 -4.14
C ASN A 68 14.93 6.45 -4.45
N GLU A 69 16.12 6.10 -4.91
CA GLU A 69 17.16 7.07 -5.31
C GLU A 69 17.02 7.51 -6.77
N LEU A 70 16.38 6.68 -7.59
CA LEU A 70 16.14 6.94 -9.00
C LEU A 70 14.70 7.41 -9.24
N SER A 71 14.36 7.84 -10.45
CA SER A 71 12.95 8.02 -10.81
C SER A 71 12.22 6.68 -10.90
N CYS A 72 10.90 6.66 -10.69
CA CYS A 72 10.11 5.41 -10.75
C CYS A 72 10.29 4.67 -12.09
N ILE A 73 10.54 5.38 -13.17
CA ILE A 73 10.75 4.78 -14.49
C ILE A 73 12.15 4.17 -14.61
N LYS A 74 13.18 4.82 -14.07
CA LYS A 74 14.53 4.23 -14.04
C LYS A 74 14.57 2.96 -13.19
N GLU A 75 13.85 2.92 -12.06
CA GLU A 75 13.71 1.68 -11.28
C GLU A 75 12.93 0.61 -12.03
N PHE A 76 11.88 0.99 -12.77
CA PHE A 76 11.18 0.08 -13.64
C PHE A 76 12.11 -0.53 -14.70
N ASP A 77 12.91 0.29 -15.37
CA ASP A 77 13.85 -0.17 -16.41
C ASP A 77 14.90 -1.10 -15.78
N LYS A 78 15.45 -0.78 -14.61
CA LYS A 78 16.39 -1.62 -13.86
C LYS A 78 15.79 -2.99 -13.48
N ILE A 79 14.53 -3.03 -13.02
CA ILE A 79 13.85 -4.29 -12.69
C ILE A 79 13.58 -5.09 -13.96
N LYS A 80 13.20 -4.43 -15.06
CA LYS A 80 13.03 -5.06 -16.36
C LYS A 80 14.33 -5.74 -16.84
N GLU A 81 15.48 -5.08 -16.70
CA GLU A 81 16.79 -5.63 -17.00
C GLU A 81 17.15 -6.81 -16.10
N LYS A 82 16.96 -6.68 -14.79
CA LYS A 82 17.21 -7.73 -13.80
C LYS A 82 16.55 -9.06 -14.15
N TYR A 83 15.31 -9.01 -14.63
CA TYR A 83 14.55 -10.20 -15.03
C TYR A 83 14.72 -10.54 -16.52
N ASN A 84 15.59 -9.84 -17.25
CA ASN A 84 15.78 -10.01 -18.71
C ASN A 84 14.45 -10.02 -19.47
N LEU A 85 13.53 -9.13 -19.08
CA LEU A 85 12.17 -9.08 -19.63
C LEU A 85 12.21 -8.45 -21.01
N LYS A 86 12.07 -9.31 -22.02
CA LYS A 86 12.05 -8.92 -23.44
C LYS A 86 10.64 -8.48 -23.84
N GLY A 87 10.57 -7.63 -24.86
CA GLY A 87 9.32 -7.24 -25.48
C GLY A 87 9.04 -5.74 -25.39
N GLN A 88 8.25 -5.28 -26.34
CA GLN A 88 7.86 -3.89 -26.45
C GLN A 88 6.68 -3.59 -25.53
N ILE A 89 6.82 -2.59 -24.69
CA ILE A 89 5.76 -2.13 -23.79
C ILE A 89 5.07 -0.93 -24.44
N LYS A 90 3.80 -1.09 -24.79
CA LYS A 90 3.00 0.01 -25.35
C LYS A 90 2.76 1.09 -24.29
N VAL A 91 2.63 2.34 -24.72
CA VAL A 91 2.37 3.50 -23.84
C VAL A 91 1.10 3.33 -23.00
N THR A 92 0.11 2.62 -23.56
CA THR A 92 -1.18 2.34 -22.90
C THR A 92 -1.14 1.20 -21.90
N ASN A 93 -0.04 0.45 -21.83
CA ASN A 93 0.05 -0.68 -20.89
C ASN A 93 0.19 -0.18 -19.46
N ASN A 94 -0.56 -0.81 -18.54
CA ASN A 94 -0.31 -0.67 -17.12
C ASN A 94 0.92 -1.50 -16.74
N ILE A 95 1.93 -0.85 -16.19
CA ILE A 95 3.25 -1.44 -15.93
C ILE A 95 3.67 -1.37 -14.46
N ILE A 96 3.09 -0.47 -13.72
CA ILE A 96 3.31 -0.23 -12.29
C ILE A 96 1.95 -0.30 -11.62
N CYS A 97 1.92 -0.70 -10.38
CA CYS A 97 0.75 -0.58 -9.53
C CYS A 97 1.07 0.32 -8.34
N GLU A 98 0.06 1.02 -7.86
CA GLU A 98 0.09 1.74 -6.60
C GLU A 98 -0.84 1.07 -5.61
N MET A 99 -0.37 0.86 -4.39
CA MET A 99 -1.20 0.53 -3.25
C MET A 99 -1.23 1.68 -2.25
N ILE A 100 -2.43 1.96 -1.74
CA ILE A 100 -2.64 2.88 -0.63
C ILE A 100 -3.11 2.07 0.57
N PHE A 101 -2.43 2.23 1.70
CA PHE A 101 -2.78 1.62 2.97
C PHE A 101 -3.09 2.71 3.98
N THR A 102 -4.21 2.58 4.67
CA THR A 102 -4.60 3.48 5.75
C THR A 102 -5.57 2.80 6.72
N SER A 103 -6.04 3.54 7.69
CA SER A 103 -7.18 3.27 8.54
C SER A 103 -8.03 4.54 8.63
N ASP A 104 -9.02 4.58 9.51
CA ASP A 104 -9.73 5.81 9.84
C ASP A 104 -8.93 6.68 10.82
N GLN A 105 -9.35 7.94 10.95
CA GLN A 105 -8.69 8.91 11.82
C GLN A 105 -8.77 8.51 13.29
N THR A 106 -9.85 7.85 13.71
CA THR A 106 -10.03 7.43 15.10
C THR A 106 -8.93 6.46 15.50
N PHE A 107 -8.64 5.47 14.65
CA PHE A 107 -7.55 4.53 14.88
C PHE A 107 -6.21 5.24 15.14
N PHE A 108 -5.84 6.20 14.27
CA PHE A 108 -4.56 6.89 14.41
C PHE A 108 -4.51 7.83 15.61
N ASN A 109 -5.64 8.34 16.07
CA ASN A 109 -5.72 9.14 17.29
C ASN A 109 -5.57 8.32 18.58
N GLU A 110 -5.89 7.01 18.53
CA GLU A 110 -5.83 6.09 19.68
C GLU A 110 -4.44 5.43 19.84
N ILE A 111 -3.59 5.46 18.83
CA ILE A 111 -2.26 4.84 18.87
C ILE A 111 -1.14 5.88 18.89
N CYS A 112 -0.03 5.53 19.51
CA CYS A 112 1.16 6.40 19.51
C CYS A 112 1.92 6.36 18.18
N TYR A 113 2.84 7.29 18.01
CA TYR A 113 3.66 7.39 16.80
C TYR A 113 4.43 6.10 16.47
N GLU A 114 4.99 5.42 17.46
CA GLU A 114 5.72 4.17 17.24
C GLU A 114 4.78 3.04 16.77
N GLU A 115 3.54 2.97 17.31
CA GLU A 115 2.54 2.03 16.81
C GLU A 115 2.08 2.38 15.38
N THR A 116 1.99 3.67 15.05
CA THR A 116 1.73 4.11 13.67
C THR A 116 2.83 3.64 12.71
N LYS A 117 4.09 3.74 13.11
CA LYS A 117 5.21 3.18 12.34
C LYS A 117 5.10 1.67 12.19
N ARG A 118 4.88 0.95 13.30
CA ARG A 118 4.69 -0.51 13.29
C ARG A 118 3.54 -0.90 12.36
N TYR A 119 2.44 -0.15 12.40
CA TYR A 119 1.28 -0.36 11.55
C TYR A 119 1.65 -0.31 10.05
N PHE A 120 2.44 0.66 9.60
CA PHE A 120 2.84 0.74 8.18
C PHE A 120 3.94 -0.24 7.80
N ILE A 121 4.86 -0.58 8.72
CA ILE A 121 5.86 -1.63 8.50
C ILE A 121 5.19 -2.98 8.25
N GLU A 122 4.16 -3.34 9.04
CA GLU A 122 3.43 -4.59 8.83
C GLU A 122 2.69 -4.62 7.49
N ARG A 123 2.19 -3.49 7.00
CA ARG A 123 1.57 -3.40 5.67
C ARG A 123 2.57 -3.58 4.54
N TYR A 124 3.73 -3.00 4.70
CA TYR A 124 4.85 -3.22 3.79
C TYR A 124 5.25 -4.70 3.76
N ASN A 125 5.40 -5.33 4.92
CA ASN A 125 5.73 -6.75 5.04
C ASN A 125 4.65 -7.63 4.40
N PHE A 126 3.38 -7.31 4.61
CA PHE A 126 2.27 -8.02 3.98
C PHE A 126 2.39 -8.03 2.45
N ILE A 127 2.56 -6.86 1.84
CA ILE A 127 2.60 -6.79 0.37
C ILE A 127 3.87 -7.40 -0.21
N CYS A 128 5.01 -7.32 0.45
CA CYS A 128 6.22 -7.98 0.02
C CYS A 128 6.04 -9.51 -0.13
N ASN A 129 5.22 -10.09 0.75
CA ASN A 129 4.94 -11.54 0.74
C ASN A 129 3.69 -11.91 -0.10
N TYR A 130 2.84 -10.94 -0.41
CA TYR A 130 1.61 -11.20 -1.14
C TYR A 130 1.90 -11.63 -2.58
N LYS A 131 1.40 -12.82 -2.95
CA LYS A 131 1.64 -13.45 -4.28
C LYS A 131 3.14 -13.53 -4.66
N ASN A 132 4.02 -13.66 -3.67
CA ASN A 132 5.48 -13.70 -3.87
C ASN A 132 6.02 -12.48 -4.62
N LEU A 133 5.45 -11.29 -4.34
CA LEU A 133 5.88 -10.06 -5.02
C LEU A 133 7.38 -9.79 -4.82
N GLY A 134 7.89 -9.98 -3.60
CA GLY A 134 9.27 -9.65 -3.26
C GLY A 134 9.52 -8.16 -3.03
N LYS A 135 10.33 -7.85 -2.02
CA LYS A 135 10.71 -6.46 -1.70
C LYS A 135 11.51 -5.76 -2.81
N GLU A 136 12.19 -6.54 -3.64
CA GLU A 136 12.98 -6.06 -4.78
C GLU A 136 12.11 -5.46 -5.89
N ASN A 137 10.84 -5.84 -5.97
CA ASN A 137 9.89 -5.33 -6.96
C ASN A 137 9.07 -4.13 -6.44
N ILE A 138 9.30 -3.70 -5.19
CA ILE A 138 8.78 -2.44 -4.66
C ILE A 138 9.67 -1.30 -5.14
N ILE A 139 9.10 -0.27 -5.73
CA ILE A 139 9.81 0.95 -6.16
C ILE A 139 10.02 1.86 -4.96
N SER A 140 8.94 2.24 -4.29
CA SER A 140 8.96 3.13 -3.11
C SER A 140 7.82 2.80 -2.17
N ALA A 141 8.00 3.11 -0.89
CA ALA A 141 6.97 3.07 0.13
C ALA A 141 7.17 4.28 1.04
N VAL A 142 6.30 5.28 0.92
CA VAL A 142 6.32 6.54 1.66
C VAL A 142 5.05 6.69 2.48
N ILE A 143 5.20 7.16 3.70
CA ILE A 143 4.10 7.45 4.60
C ILE A 143 3.90 8.95 4.64
N HIS A 144 2.69 9.38 4.33
CA HIS A 144 2.25 10.77 4.44
C HIS A 144 1.59 10.99 5.79
N ILE A 145 2.14 11.94 6.54
CA ILE A 145 1.61 12.46 7.81
C ILE A 145 1.14 13.91 7.62
N ASP A 146 1.43 14.50 6.48
CA ASP A 146 1.10 15.87 6.11
C ASP A 146 -0.29 16.03 5.47
N GLU A 147 -1.14 15.00 5.57
CA GLU A 147 -2.55 15.03 5.15
C GLU A 147 -3.46 14.65 6.33
N ASP A 148 -4.78 14.78 6.15
CA ASP A 148 -5.78 14.59 7.21
C ASP A 148 -5.64 13.26 7.96
N THR A 149 -5.36 12.19 7.24
CA THR A 149 -5.23 10.84 7.81
C THR A 149 -3.91 10.21 7.35
N PRO A 150 -3.09 9.66 8.26
CA PRO A 150 -1.87 8.96 7.90
C PRO A 150 -2.12 7.84 6.89
N HIS A 151 -1.34 7.80 5.81
CA HIS A 151 -1.47 6.75 4.80
C HIS A 151 -0.14 6.46 4.12
N MET A 152 0.03 5.23 3.64
CA MET A 152 1.20 4.81 2.91
C MET A 152 0.88 4.69 1.43
N HIS A 153 1.66 5.35 0.60
CA HIS A 153 1.75 5.11 -0.84
C HIS A 153 2.87 4.12 -1.13
N LEU A 154 2.55 3.05 -1.83
CA LEU A 154 3.51 2.01 -2.20
C LEU A 154 3.41 1.75 -3.70
N LEU A 155 4.48 2.09 -4.42
CA LEU A 155 4.62 1.80 -5.86
C LEU A 155 5.38 0.50 -6.06
N TYR A 156 4.87 -0.39 -6.91
CA TYR A 156 5.50 -1.68 -7.18
C TYR A 156 5.30 -2.15 -8.63
N ILE A 157 6.18 -3.04 -9.05
CA ILE A 157 6.12 -3.68 -10.37
C ILE A 157 5.54 -5.07 -10.20
N PRO A 158 4.39 -5.39 -10.84
CA PRO A 158 3.74 -6.69 -10.72
C PRO A 158 4.45 -7.73 -11.60
N VAL A 159 5.58 -8.22 -11.10
CA VAL A 159 6.29 -9.35 -11.70
C VAL A 159 5.51 -10.63 -11.41
N VAL A 160 5.29 -11.44 -12.42
CA VAL A 160 4.64 -12.75 -12.31
C VAL A 160 5.56 -13.83 -12.84
N HIS A 161 5.66 -14.92 -12.08
CA HIS A 161 6.43 -16.12 -12.42
C HIS A 161 5.48 -17.15 -13.00
N VAL A 162 5.64 -17.49 -14.27
CA VAL A 162 4.72 -18.37 -15.01
C VAL A 162 5.51 -19.37 -15.82
N LYS A 163 4.83 -20.41 -16.31
CA LYS A 163 5.39 -21.32 -17.31
C LYS A 163 4.97 -20.89 -18.71
N ASP A 164 5.90 -20.97 -19.65
CA ASP A 164 5.61 -20.81 -21.07
C ASP A 164 4.89 -22.03 -21.65
N LYS A 165 4.61 -22.02 -22.95
CA LYS A 165 3.95 -23.14 -23.65
C LYS A 165 4.80 -24.41 -23.69
N GLN A 166 6.11 -24.28 -23.51
CA GLN A 166 7.09 -25.37 -23.49
C GLN A 166 7.34 -25.91 -22.06
N GLY A 167 6.71 -25.28 -21.03
CA GLY A 167 6.89 -25.65 -19.63
C GLY A 167 8.06 -24.98 -18.91
N ASN A 168 8.79 -24.09 -19.58
CA ASN A 168 9.91 -23.35 -18.99
C ASN A 168 9.40 -22.25 -18.05
N ASN A 169 10.11 -22.02 -16.95
CA ASN A 169 9.82 -20.92 -16.06
C ASN A 169 10.22 -19.60 -16.72
N ILE A 170 9.30 -18.66 -16.78
CA ILE A 170 9.52 -17.32 -17.31
C ILE A 170 8.94 -16.26 -16.38
N ASP A 171 9.59 -15.11 -16.34
CA ASP A 171 9.13 -13.92 -15.64
C ASP A 171 8.53 -12.93 -16.61
N LYS A 172 7.49 -12.23 -16.20
CA LYS A 172 6.91 -11.13 -16.98
C LYS A 172 6.32 -10.05 -16.08
N ILE A 173 6.27 -8.82 -16.58
CA ILE A 173 5.51 -7.74 -15.95
C ILE A 173 4.09 -7.77 -16.49
N SER A 174 3.11 -8.00 -15.60
CA SER A 174 1.72 -8.10 -16.01
C SER A 174 0.75 -7.74 -14.89
N CYS A 175 0.26 -6.49 -14.90
CA CYS A 175 -0.83 -6.09 -14.00
C CYS A 175 -2.09 -6.96 -14.17
N ARG A 176 -2.38 -7.41 -15.40
CA ARG A 176 -3.52 -8.28 -15.68
C ARG A 176 -3.38 -9.64 -15.01
N ASP A 177 -2.22 -10.27 -15.16
CA ASP A 177 -2.03 -11.64 -14.65
C ASP A 177 -1.79 -11.65 -13.14
N PHE A 178 -1.10 -10.64 -12.60
CA PHE A 178 -0.95 -10.47 -11.15
C PHE A 178 -2.31 -10.30 -10.45
N TRP A 179 -3.22 -9.56 -11.06
CA TRP A 179 -4.57 -9.29 -10.56
C TRP A 179 -5.64 -10.13 -11.28
N LYS A 180 -5.25 -11.33 -11.74
CA LYS A 180 -6.15 -12.25 -12.42
C LYS A 180 -7.20 -12.81 -11.45
N GLY A 181 -8.45 -12.89 -11.95
CA GLY A 181 -9.59 -13.47 -11.22
C GLY A 181 -10.60 -12.42 -10.79
N LYS A 182 -11.87 -12.80 -10.87
CA LYS A 182 -13.03 -11.94 -10.53
C LYS A 182 -12.95 -11.42 -9.07
N ASN A 183 -12.44 -12.24 -8.17
CA ASN A 183 -12.39 -11.96 -6.73
C ASN A 183 -11.02 -11.48 -6.24
N SER A 184 -10.08 -11.18 -7.13
CA SER A 184 -8.68 -10.90 -6.74
C SER A 184 -8.54 -9.74 -5.72
N TYR A 185 -9.37 -8.74 -5.81
CA TYR A 185 -9.38 -7.63 -4.84
C TYR A 185 -10.09 -7.98 -3.52
N LYS A 186 -11.15 -8.80 -3.60
CA LYS A 186 -11.78 -9.34 -2.39
C LYS A 186 -10.80 -10.23 -1.63
N ASP A 187 -10.10 -11.12 -2.34
CA ASP A 187 -9.07 -12.00 -1.74
C ASP A 187 -7.92 -11.18 -1.12
N LEU A 188 -7.54 -10.05 -1.74
CA LEU A 188 -6.57 -9.12 -1.17
C LEU A 188 -7.07 -8.57 0.17
N GLN A 189 -8.31 -8.04 0.21
CA GLN A 189 -8.91 -7.48 1.43
C GLN A 189 -9.01 -8.52 2.54
N ASP A 190 -9.53 -9.70 2.22
CA ASP A 190 -9.73 -10.79 3.19
C ASP A 190 -8.38 -11.27 3.79
N LYS A 191 -7.35 -11.43 2.95
CA LYS A 191 -6.01 -11.81 3.40
C LYS A 191 -5.33 -10.70 4.19
N PHE A 192 -5.48 -9.46 3.76
CA PHE A 192 -4.93 -8.31 4.45
C PHE A 192 -5.56 -8.15 5.83
N TYR A 193 -6.88 -8.21 5.94
CA TYR A 193 -7.59 -8.16 7.21
C TYR A 193 -7.11 -9.24 8.18
N LYS A 194 -7.05 -10.51 7.73
CA LYS A 194 -6.56 -11.62 8.54
C LYS A 194 -5.11 -11.41 8.99
N TYR A 195 -4.24 -10.92 8.10
CA TYR A 195 -2.86 -10.66 8.44
C TYR A 195 -2.74 -9.58 9.50
N ILE A 196 -3.41 -8.44 9.30
CA ILE A 196 -3.22 -7.28 10.17
C ILE A 196 -3.86 -7.47 11.55
N THR A 197 -4.98 -8.19 11.62
CA THR A 197 -5.59 -8.56 12.91
C THR A 197 -4.73 -9.56 13.67
N SER A 198 -4.00 -10.45 12.98
CA SER A 198 -3.03 -11.36 13.62
C SER A 198 -1.82 -10.64 14.23
N LYS A 199 -1.64 -9.35 13.93
CA LYS A 199 -0.59 -8.48 14.47
C LYS A 199 -1.06 -7.65 15.67
N GLU A 200 -2.22 -8.00 16.23
CA GLU A 200 -2.80 -7.40 17.45
C GLU A 200 -3.18 -5.92 17.31
N PHE A 201 -3.34 -5.42 16.07
CA PHE A 201 -3.96 -4.11 15.86
C PHE A 201 -5.46 -4.21 16.12
N LYS A 202 -5.96 -3.30 16.94
CA LYS A 202 -7.40 -3.16 17.23
C LYS A 202 -8.06 -2.38 16.10
N LEU A 203 -8.60 -3.10 15.11
CA LEU A 203 -9.27 -2.57 13.93
C LEU A 203 -10.74 -3.00 13.92
#